data_5ce1568d92c4d037b18a88518ba8b90d
#
_entry.id   5ce1568d92c4d037b18a88518ba8b90d
#
_cell.length_a   1.000
_cell.length_b   1.000
_cell.length_c   1.000
_cell.angle_alpha   90.00
_cell.angle_beta   90.00
_cell.angle_gamma   90.00
#
_symmetry.space_group_name_H-M   'P 1'
#
loop_
_entity.id
_entity.type
_entity.pdbx_description
1 polymer ?
#
loop_
_entity_poly.entity_id
_entity_poly.type
_entity_poly.pdbx_seq_one_letter_code
_entity_poly.pdbx_strand_id
1 'polypeptide(L)'
;MTARILVVDDEPDMETLLVQKFRRQIGDGSVQLLFARDGVEALDLLASDGSLDMVITDINMPRMDGLTLLQKLQETDERLSTVIVSAYGDMANIRTAMNRGAFDFVTKPIDFSDLEATIAKTIRHVENLRDARRRQAEAERAYASLSRYFSPNLVQRLSADDDAIDLAGQRREIASLFTDIAGFTGLVETLEPSVLGPLLNEYLTGMTDIVFSHDGTVAKIVGDALHVLFGAPGEQDDHSARAVACALDLDEYAVSFQQSCRKKEIVLGVTRIGAHAGPAIVGNFGGGRFFDYTAYGDTVNVAARLEAANKFFGSHVCVSSVLAKKVSDFCGRPIGDLLLRGKTEAMRAFEPLRRKKFESAATKSYLEAFAKLESDDAAAMAAFAAHVGSYPEDQLASFHLKRLLNGEKGTRIALQ
;
A
#
# COMPACT_ATOMS: atom_id res chain seq x y z
N MET A 1 -30.94 12.77 -18.61
CA MET A 1 -29.77 13.57 -19.04
C MET A 1 -30.10 14.22 -20.38
N THR A 2 -29.60 15.42 -20.63
CA THR A 2 -29.74 16.10 -21.94
C THR A 2 -28.64 15.58 -22.87
N ALA A 3 -29.01 14.94 -23.97
CA ALA A 3 -28.05 14.50 -24.97
C ALA A 3 -27.62 15.73 -25.81
N ARG A 4 -26.32 16.02 -25.88
CA ARG A 4 -25.76 17.14 -26.60
C ARG A 4 -25.14 16.67 -27.91
N ILE A 5 -25.75 17.07 -29.01
CA ILE A 5 -25.43 16.61 -30.36
C ILE A 5 -24.93 17.77 -31.19
N LEU A 6 -23.73 17.65 -31.74
CA LEU A 6 -23.21 18.60 -32.74
C LEU A 6 -23.55 18.06 -34.12
N VAL A 7 -24.25 18.87 -34.89
CA VAL A 7 -24.57 18.64 -36.31
C VAL A 7 -23.69 19.51 -37.16
N VAL A 8 -22.96 18.89 -38.10
CA VAL A 8 -22.01 19.54 -38.99
C VAL A 8 -22.45 19.34 -40.44
N ASP A 9 -23.03 20.36 -41.05
CA ASP A 9 -23.53 20.30 -42.43
C ASP A 9 -23.51 21.72 -43.02
N ASP A 10 -23.06 21.90 -44.25
CA ASP A 10 -23.00 23.22 -44.91
C ASP A 10 -24.35 23.64 -45.51
N GLU A 11 -25.33 22.76 -45.55
CA GLU A 11 -26.70 23.02 -46.00
C GLU A 11 -27.54 23.73 -44.91
N PRO A 12 -27.94 25.02 -45.09
CA PRO A 12 -28.70 25.75 -44.05
C PRO A 12 -30.05 25.15 -43.72
N ASP A 13 -30.66 24.42 -44.66
CA ASP A 13 -31.96 23.77 -44.49
C ASP A 13 -31.90 22.61 -43.48
N MET A 14 -30.75 21.98 -43.31
CA MET A 14 -30.56 20.89 -42.37
C MET A 14 -30.85 21.27 -40.93
N GLU A 15 -30.36 22.44 -40.50
CA GLU A 15 -30.63 22.99 -39.16
C GLU A 15 -32.12 23.13 -38.91
N THR A 16 -32.83 23.78 -39.85
CA THR A 16 -34.27 24.04 -39.76
C THR A 16 -35.06 22.71 -39.67
N LEU A 17 -34.71 21.71 -40.50
CA LEU A 17 -35.34 20.43 -40.53
C LEU A 17 -35.15 19.63 -39.25
N LEU A 18 -33.93 19.62 -38.72
CA LEU A 18 -33.61 18.88 -37.47
C LEU A 18 -34.26 19.54 -36.24
N VAL A 19 -34.23 20.88 -36.14
CA VAL A 19 -34.92 21.59 -35.05
C VAL A 19 -36.42 21.35 -35.09
N GLN A 20 -37.04 21.31 -36.27
CA GLN A 20 -38.46 21.02 -36.43
C GLN A 20 -38.77 19.57 -36.03
N LYS A 21 -37.94 18.63 -36.47
CA LYS A 21 -38.15 17.19 -36.21
C LYS A 21 -37.98 16.84 -34.75
N PHE A 22 -36.92 17.37 -34.10
CA PHE A 22 -36.61 17.14 -32.71
C PHE A 22 -37.21 18.16 -31.75
N ARG A 23 -38.19 18.96 -32.21
CA ARG A 23 -38.84 20.03 -31.42
C ARG A 23 -39.35 19.56 -30.07
N ARG A 24 -39.89 18.33 -29.99
CA ARG A 24 -40.40 17.75 -28.73
C ARG A 24 -39.24 17.45 -27.77
N GLN A 25 -38.22 16.77 -28.24
CA GLN A 25 -37.03 16.38 -27.44
C GLN A 25 -36.20 17.61 -27.01
N ILE A 26 -36.17 18.65 -27.84
CA ILE A 26 -35.57 19.95 -27.49
C ILE A 26 -36.41 20.65 -26.43
N GLY A 27 -37.76 20.63 -26.58
CA GLY A 27 -38.69 21.26 -25.65
C GLY A 27 -38.76 20.65 -24.28
N ASP A 28 -38.59 19.32 -24.16
CA ASP A 28 -38.52 18.61 -22.88
C ASP A 28 -37.09 18.52 -22.31
N GLY A 29 -36.10 19.07 -23.00
CA GLY A 29 -34.71 19.13 -22.54
C GLY A 29 -33.96 17.81 -22.65
N SER A 30 -34.50 16.80 -23.35
CA SER A 30 -33.80 15.53 -23.54
C SER A 30 -32.72 15.56 -24.62
N VAL A 31 -32.80 16.51 -25.56
CA VAL A 31 -31.82 16.72 -26.63
C VAL A 31 -31.47 18.22 -26.75
N GLN A 32 -30.19 18.51 -26.89
CA GLN A 32 -29.65 19.83 -27.28
C GLN A 32 -28.87 19.68 -28.58
N LEU A 33 -29.27 20.42 -29.60
CA LEU A 33 -28.59 20.48 -30.88
C LEU A 33 -27.67 21.70 -30.92
N LEU A 34 -26.45 21.51 -31.40
CA LEU A 34 -25.51 22.56 -31.78
C LEU A 34 -25.21 22.37 -33.26
N PHE A 35 -24.89 23.45 -33.96
CA PHE A 35 -24.67 23.42 -35.39
C PHE A 35 -23.34 24.04 -35.77
N ALA A 36 -22.67 23.44 -36.75
CA ALA A 36 -21.47 23.94 -37.40
C ALA A 36 -21.61 23.77 -38.93
N ARG A 37 -21.01 24.64 -39.73
CA ARG A 37 -21.11 24.58 -41.17
C ARG A 37 -20.01 23.78 -41.86
N ASP A 38 -18.97 23.44 -41.13
CA ASP A 38 -17.87 22.59 -41.63
C ASP A 38 -17.01 22.08 -40.45
N GLY A 39 -16.03 21.24 -40.78
CA GLY A 39 -15.19 20.63 -39.79
C GLY A 39 -14.30 21.58 -38.99
N VAL A 40 -13.98 22.78 -39.51
CA VAL A 40 -13.18 23.77 -38.77
C VAL A 40 -14.00 24.38 -37.66
N GLU A 41 -15.22 24.86 -37.99
CA GLU A 41 -16.15 25.43 -37.02
C GLU A 41 -16.56 24.36 -35.95
N ALA A 42 -16.71 23.11 -36.36
CA ALA A 42 -16.98 21.97 -35.44
C ALA A 42 -15.87 21.82 -34.41
N LEU A 43 -14.59 21.86 -34.82
CA LEU A 43 -13.45 21.79 -33.92
C LEU A 43 -13.34 22.97 -32.96
N ASP A 44 -13.65 24.20 -33.46
CA ASP A 44 -13.67 25.41 -32.63
C ASP A 44 -14.76 25.33 -31.54
N LEU A 45 -15.94 24.81 -31.87
CA LEU A 45 -17.01 24.58 -30.92
C LEU A 45 -16.62 23.49 -29.88
N LEU A 46 -16.00 22.44 -30.30
CA LEU A 46 -15.50 21.37 -29.40
C LEU A 46 -14.42 21.88 -28.44
N ALA A 47 -13.53 22.76 -28.92
CA ALA A 47 -12.50 23.38 -28.10
C ALA A 47 -13.08 24.32 -27.03
N SER A 48 -14.20 24.99 -27.34
CA SER A 48 -14.89 25.89 -26.39
C SER A 48 -15.86 25.18 -25.44
N ASP A 49 -16.40 24.01 -25.82
CA ASP A 49 -17.41 23.29 -25.09
C ASP A 49 -17.18 21.75 -25.19
N GLY A 50 -16.34 21.23 -24.33
CA GLY A 50 -15.92 19.83 -24.32
C GLY A 50 -16.96 18.81 -23.82
N SER A 51 -18.25 19.18 -23.72
CA SER A 51 -19.30 18.32 -23.14
C SER A 51 -20.28 17.71 -24.14
N LEU A 52 -19.83 17.50 -25.39
CA LEU A 52 -20.66 16.87 -26.44
C LEU A 52 -20.74 15.33 -26.28
N ASP A 53 -21.87 14.77 -26.68
CA ASP A 53 -22.14 13.34 -26.63
C ASP A 53 -21.90 12.65 -27.97
N MET A 54 -22.28 13.30 -29.06
CA MET A 54 -22.08 12.77 -30.38
C MET A 54 -21.95 13.89 -31.41
N VAL A 55 -21.34 13.55 -32.54
CA VAL A 55 -21.27 14.37 -33.75
C VAL A 55 -22.01 13.68 -34.89
N ILE A 56 -22.84 14.43 -35.60
CA ILE A 56 -23.43 14.02 -36.89
C ILE A 56 -22.79 14.94 -37.93
N THR A 57 -22.08 14.37 -38.90
CA THR A 57 -21.39 15.18 -39.91
C THR A 57 -21.66 14.73 -41.33
N ASP A 58 -21.92 15.66 -42.22
CA ASP A 58 -21.84 15.37 -43.65
C ASP A 58 -20.38 15.11 -44.06
N ILE A 59 -20.18 14.30 -45.10
CA ILE A 59 -18.89 14.03 -45.69
C ILE A 59 -18.41 15.23 -46.50
N ASN A 60 -19.24 15.77 -47.36
CA ASN A 60 -18.87 16.76 -48.36
C ASN A 60 -19.12 18.20 -47.88
N MET A 61 -18.14 18.77 -47.21
CA MET A 61 -18.23 20.13 -46.69
C MET A 61 -17.03 20.97 -47.10
N PRO A 62 -17.17 22.32 -47.19
CA PRO A 62 -16.05 23.22 -47.49
C PRO A 62 -15.03 23.22 -46.34
N ARG A 63 -13.84 23.77 -46.63
CA ARG A 63 -12.72 23.94 -45.69
C ARG A 63 -12.17 22.64 -45.07
N MET A 64 -13.02 21.86 -44.39
CA MET A 64 -12.68 20.59 -43.85
C MET A 64 -13.86 19.63 -44.01
N ASP A 65 -13.63 18.53 -44.73
CA ASP A 65 -14.60 17.45 -44.95
C ASP A 65 -14.87 16.60 -43.70
N GLY A 66 -15.98 15.86 -43.73
CA GLY A 66 -16.40 15.01 -42.59
C GLY A 66 -15.45 13.82 -42.29
N LEU A 67 -14.73 13.31 -43.30
CA LEU A 67 -13.75 12.22 -43.07
C LEU A 67 -12.48 12.75 -42.37
N THR A 68 -12.07 13.96 -42.69
CA THR A 68 -10.95 14.64 -42.03
C THR A 68 -11.35 15.06 -40.62
N LEU A 69 -12.57 15.55 -40.43
CA LEU A 69 -13.12 15.85 -39.11
C LEU A 69 -13.14 14.60 -38.25
N LEU A 70 -13.69 13.48 -38.74
CA LEU A 70 -13.73 12.21 -38.02
C LEU A 70 -12.34 11.76 -37.54
N GLN A 71 -11.33 11.85 -38.41
CA GLN A 71 -9.97 11.50 -38.05
C GLN A 71 -9.44 12.37 -36.89
N LYS A 72 -9.64 13.70 -36.95
CA LYS A 72 -9.21 14.60 -35.89
C LYS A 72 -9.95 14.38 -34.58
N LEU A 73 -11.25 14.04 -34.65
CA LEU A 73 -12.04 13.71 -33.46
C LEU A 73 -11.51 12.47 -32.74
N GLN A 74 -11.14 11.43 -33.50
CA GLN A 74 -10.55 10.22 -32.94
C GLN A 74 -9.18 10.46 -32.27
N GLU A 75 -8.38 11.37 -32.82
CA GLU A 75 -7.07 11.76 -32.25
C GLU A 75 -7.24 12.60 -30.96
N THR A 76 -8.34 13.38 -30.85
CA THR A 76 -8.52 14.35 -29.75
C THR A 76 -9.39 13.78 -28.61
N ASP A 77 -10.45 13.07 -28.91
CA ASP A 77 -11.37 12.48 -27.94
C ASP A 77 -12.04 11.19 -28.44
N GLU A 78 -11.46 10.05 -28.08
CA GLU A 78 -12.02 8.72 -28.37
C GLU A 78 -13.43 8.48 -27.79
N ARG A 79 -13.94 9.39 -26.96
CA ARG A 79 -15.24 9.25 -26.31
C ARG A 79 -16.40 9.73 -27.20
N LEU A 80 -16.09 10.50 -28.23
CA LEU A 80 -17.07 11.17 -29.05
C LEU A 80 -17.55 10.24 -30.18
N SER A 81 -18.78 9.78 -30.09
CA SER A 81 -19.38 8.93 -31.15
C SER A 81 -19.75 9.79 -32.35
N THR A 82 -19.23 9.45 -33.54
CA THR A 82 -19.49 10.17 -34.78
C THR A 82 -20.38 9.36 -35.71
N VAL A 83 -21.47 9.97 -36.17
CA VAL A 83 -22.35 9.46 -37.20
C VAL A 83 -22.11 10.24 -38.49
N ILE A 84 -21.92 9.54 -39.59
CA ILE A 84 -21.66 10.15 -40.91
C ILE A 84 -22.94 10.25 -41.71
N VAL A 85 -23.17 11.39 -42.34
CA VAL A 85 -24.22 11.55 -43.36
C VAL A 85 -23.57 11.52 -44.74
N SER A 86 -24.08 10.71 -45.66
CA SER A 86 -23.48 10.51 -46.96
C SER A 86 -24.51 10.44 -48.08
N ALA A 87 -24.17 10.82 -49.31
CA ALA A 87 -25.04 10.66 -50.48
C ALA A 87 -25.32 9.18 -50.78
N TYR A 88 -26.54 8.90 -51.31
CA TYR A 88 -26.91 7.55 -51.75
C TYR A 88 -25.94 7.06 -52.83
N GLY A 89 -25.39 5.87 -52.62
CA GLY A 89 -24.41 5.25 -53.52
C GLY A 89 -22.95 5.49 -53.23
N ASP A 90 -22.62 6.33 -52.22
CA ASP A 90 -21.23 6.64 -51.84
C ASP A 90 -20.61 5.58 -50.90
N MET A 91 -20.71 4.33 -51.28
CA MET A 91 -20.24 3.19 -50.47
C MET A 91 -18.74 3.22 -50.16
N ALA A 92 -17.95 3.86 -50.98
CA ALA A 92 -16.51 3.98 -50.77
C ALA A 92 -16.16 4.87 -49.57
N ASN A 93 -16.81 6.03 -49.50
CA ASN A 93 -16.63 6.97 -48.38
C ASN A 93 -17.24 6.44 -47.09
N ILE A 94 -18.41 5.79 -47.17
CA ILE A 94 -19.05 5.12 -46.02
C ILE A 94 -18.09 4.08 -45.43
N ARG A 95 -17.51 3.19 -46.28
CA ARG A 95 -16.54 2.19 -45.84
C ARG A 95 -15.31 2.84 -45.20
N THR A 96 -14.82 3.92 -45.79
CA THR A 96 -13.69 4.67 -45.26
C THR A 96 -14.00 5.26 -43.88
N ALA A 97 -15.18 5.84 -43.73
CA ALA A 97 -15.64 6.41 -42.45
C ALA A 97 -15.74 5.32 -41.36
N MET A 98 -16.37 4.20 -41.69
CA MET A 98 -16.50 3.07 -40.75
C MET A 98 -15.13 2.51 -40.31
N ASN A 99 -14.19 2.37 -41.26
CA ASN A 99 -12.81 1.94 -40.98
C ASN A 99 -12.03 2.94 -40.14
N ARG A 100 -12.40 4.22 -40.19
CA ARG A 100 -11.82 5.30 -39.38
C ARG A 100 -12.53 5.49 -38.03
N GLY A 101 -13.45 4.60 -37.65
CA GLY A 101 -14.10 4.60 -36.33
C GLY A 101 -15.41 5.41 -36.27
N ALA A 102 -16.08 5.69 -37.38
CA ALA A 102 -17.44 6.19 -37.34
C ALA A 102 -18.32 5.14 -36.64
N PHE A 103 -19.23 5.61 -35.77
CA PHE A 103 -20.11 4.71 -35.03
C PHE A 103 -21.24 4.15 -35.91
N ASP A 104 -21.78 5.00 -36.80
CA ASP A 104 -22.83 4.62 -37.74
C ASP A 104 -22.88 5.62 -38.92
N PHE A 105 -23.76 5.39 -39.88
CA PHE A 105 -23.99 6.30 -41.00
C PHE A 105 -25.46 6.42 -41.33
N VAL A 106 -25.83 7.51 -42.01
CA VAL A 106 -27.19 7.77 -42.56
C VAL A 106 -27.03 8.22 -44.02
N THR A 107 -27.91 7.80 -44.91
CA THR A 107 -27.84 8.17 -46.33
C THR A 107 -28.77 9.33 -46.66
N LYS A 108 -28.32 10.26 -47.58
CA LYS A 108 -29.20 11.28 -48.17
C LYS A 108 -29.95 10.67 -49.38
N PRO A 109 -31.28 10.97 -49.61
CA PRO A 109 -32.11 11.85 -48.79
C PRO A 109 -32.38 11.22 -47.39
N ILE A 110 -32.29 12.05 -46.36
CA ILE A 110 -32.39 11.56 -44.98
C ILE A 110 -33.81 11.03 -44.69
N ASP A 111 -33.87 9.74 -44.36
CA ASP A 111 -35.04 9.19 -43.67
C ASP A 111 -34.95 9.54 -42.19
N PHE A 112 -35.87 10.39 -41.73
CA PHE A 112 -35.86 10.85 -40.35
C PHE A 112 -36.15 9.73 -39.34
N SER A 113 -36.81 8.63 -39.75
CA SER A 113 -37.02 7.46 -38.89
C SER A 113 -35.69 6.73 -38.65
N ASP A 114 -34.87 6.60 -39.70
CA ASP A 114 -33.54 5.99 -39.62
C ASP A 114 -32.59 6.88 -38.83
N LEU A 115 -32.60 8.19 -39.05
CA LEU A 115 -31.82 9.13 -38.28
C LEU A 115 -32.17 9.10 -36.76
N GLU A 116 -33.45 9.09 -36.41
CA GLU A 116 -33.91 8.95 -35.02
C GLU A 116 -33.42 7.64 -34.39
N ALA A 117 -33.53 6.53 -35.10
CA ALA A 117 -33.07 5.23 -34.65
C ALA A 117 -31.54 5.22 -34.41
N THR A 118 -30.79 5.80 -35.35
CA THR A 118 -29.34 5.93 -35.27
C THR A 118 -28.91 6.83 -34.10
N ILE A 119 -29.55 7.98 -33.91
CA ILE A 119 -29.30 8.87 -32.77
C ILE A 119 -29.59 8.15 -31.46
N ALA A 120 -30.77 7.49 -31.34
CA ALA A 120 -31.14 6.77 -30.13
C ALA A 120 -30.15 5.63 -29.79
N LYS A 121 -29.67 4.89 -30.80
CA LYS A 121 -28.67 3.85 -30.70
C LYS A 121 -27.33 4.42 -30.20
N THR A 122 -26.90 5.53 -30.79
CA THR A 122 -25.64 6.20 -30.45
C THR A 122 -25.67 6.75 -29.02
N ILE A 123 -26.73 7.45 -28.63
CA ILE A 123 -26.91 7.98 -27.27
C ILE A 123 -26.85 6.83 -26.26
N ARG A 124 -27.58 5.73 -26.49
CA ARG A 124 -27.55 4.55 -25.60
C ARG A 124 -26.15 3.96 -25.48
N HIS A 125 -25.38 3.93 -26.56
CA HIS A 125 -23.99 3.49 -26.54
C HIS A 125 -23.13 4.39 -25.67
N VAL A 126 -23.23 5.70 -25.86
CA VAL A 126 -22.49 6.71 -25.06
C VAL A 126 -22.85 6.63 -23.57
N GLU A 127 -24.13 6.49 -23.24
CA GLU A 127 -24.59 6.30 -21.85
C GLU A 127 -24.01 5.04 -21.22
N ASN A 128 -24.03 3.92 -21.94
CA ASN A 128 -23.43 2.66 -21.45
C ASN A 128 -21.92 2.79 -21.18
N LEU A 129 -21.19 3.44 -22.09
CA LEU A 129 -19.76 3.70 -21.90
C LEU A 129 -19.50 4.61 -20.70
N ARG A 130 -20.30 5.65 -20.52
CA ARG A 130 -20.19 6.55 -19.35
C ARG A 130 -20.48 5.83 -18.05
N ASP A 131 -21.52 5.02 -18.01
CA ASP A 131 -21.88 4.25 -16.83
C ASP A 131 -20.80 3.21 -16.48
N ALA A 132 -20.23 2.54 -17.49
CA ALA A 132 -19.13 1.60 -17.27
C ALA A 132 -17.89 2.31 -16.70
N ARG A 133 -17.50 3.45 -17.27
CA ARG A 133 -16.37 4.25 -16.78
C ARG A 133 -16.62 4.80 -15.36
N ARG A 134 -17.84 5.27 -15.08
CA ARG A 134 -18.22 5.73 -13.74
C ARG A 134 -18.06 4.62 -12.71
N ARG A 135 -18.62 3.43 -12.99
CA ARG A 135 -18.51 2.26 -12.12
C ARG A 135 -17.05 1.84 -11.90
N GLN A 136 -16.24 1.88 -12.96
CA GLN A 136 -14.81 1.59 -12.86
C GLN A 136 -14.10 2.60 -11.95
N ALA A 137 -14.32 3.92 -12.18
CA ALA A 137 -13.72 4.96 -11.35
C ALA A 137 -14.19 4.91 -9.88
N GLU A 138 -15.45 4.57 -9.63
CA GLU A 138 -15.99 4.35 -8.28
C GLU A 138 -15.32 3.13 -7.62
N ALA A 139 -15.18 2.02 -8.35
CA ALA A 139 -14.49 0.83 -7.86
C ALA A 139 -13.00 1.10 -7.56
N GLU A 140 -12.31 1.81 -8.46
CA GLU A 140 -10.90 2.21 -8.25
C GLU A 140 -10.73 3.12 -7.02
N ARG A 141 -11.64 4.08 -6.81
CA ARG A 141 -11.63 4.94 -5.62
C ARG A 141 -11.92 4.15 -4.34
N ALA A 142 -12.88 3.23 -4.38
CA ALA A 142 -13.19 2.36 -3.25
C ALA A 142 -11.98 1.46 -2.91
N TYR A 143 -11.37 0.86 -3.93
CA TYR A 143 -10.16 0.05 -3.78
C TYR A 143 -8.99 0.85 -3.18
N ALA A 144 -8.71 2.04 -3.72
CA ALA A 144 -7.66 2.93 -3.21
C ALA A 144 -7.91 3.41 -1.77
N SER A 145 -9.18 3.56 -1.37
CA SER A 145 -9.53 3.90 0.01
C SER A 145 -9.32 2.71 0.95
N LEU A 146 -9.78 1.52 0.56
CA LEU A 146 -9.66 0.30 1.37
C LEU A 146 -8.22 -0.16 1.50
N SER A 147 -7.40 -0.02 0.45
CA SER A 147 -5.98 -0.40 0.47
C SER A 147 -5.13 0.38 1.47
N ARG A 148 -5.63 1.51 1.99
CA ARG A 148 -4.98 2.24 3.09
C ARG A 148 -5.13 1.57 4.46
N TYR A 149 -6.08 0.66 4.61
CA TYR A 149 -6.34 -0.05 5.86
C TYR A 149 -5.70 -1.44 5.91
N PHE A 150 -5.11 -1.90 4.81
CA PHE A 150 -4.52 -3.23 4.70
C PHE A 150 -3.11 -3.16 4.11
N SER A 151 -2.27 -4.11 4.50
CA SER A 151 -0.94 -4.26 3.90
C SER A 151 -1.05 -4.59 2.40
N PRO A 152 -0.15 -4.07 1.54
CA PRO A 152 -0.21 -4.27 0.08
C PRO A 152 -0.32 -5.75 -0.34
N ASN A 153 0.46 -6.63 0.28
CA ASN A 153 0.45 -8.09 0.03
C ASN A 153 -0.89 -8.73 0.41
N LEU A 154 -1.57 -8.22 1.46
CA LEU A 154 -2.90 -8.70 1.82
C LEU A 154 -3.94 -8.25 0.81
N VAL A 155 -3.88 -6.97 0.38
CA VAL A 155 -4.77 -6.42 -0.65
C VAL A 155 -4.62 -7.19 -1.97
N GLN A 156 -3.38 -7.45 -2.41
CA GLN A 156 -3.09 -8.21 -3.62
C GLN A 156 -3.69 -9.61 -3.56
N ARG A 157 -3.57 -10.29 -2.43
CA ARG A 157 -4.12 -11.64 -2.26
C ARG A 157 -5.65 -11.64 -2.23
N LEU A 158 -6.27 -10.69 -1.54
CA LEU A 158 -7.73 -10.55 -1.49
C LEU A 158 -8.33 -10.21 -2.86
N SER A 159 -7.56 -9.57 -3.75
CA SER A 159 -7.99 -9.22 -5.11
C SER A 159 -7.78 -10.34 -6.13
N ALA A 160 -6.92 -11.32 -5.84
CA ALA A 160 -6.55 -12.37 -6.78
C ALA A 160 -7.43 -13.61 -6.69
N ASP A 161 -8.19 -13.79 -5.61
CA ASP A 161 -8.92 -15.02 -5.34
C ASP A 161 -10.27 -14.69 -4.68
N ASP A 162 -11.39 -14.99 -5.36
CA ASP A 162 -12.75 -14.80 -4.82
C ASP A 162 -13.00 -15.66 -3.56
N ASP A 163 -12.27 -16.78 -3.40
CA ASP A 163 -12.29 -17.65 -2.23
C ASP A 163 -11.21 -17.30 -1.18
N ALA A 164 -10.44 -16.22 -1.38
CA ALA A 164 -9.33 -15.82 -0.48
C ALA A 164 -9.77 -15.43 0.95
N ILE A 165 -11.06 -15.40 1.22
CA ILE A 165 -11.65 -15.23 2.56
C ILE A 165 -11.85 -16.62 3.20
N ASP A 166 -10.84 -17.48 3.16
CA ASP A 166 -10.86 -18.68 3.99
C ASP A 166 -10.70 -18.27 5.46
N LEU A 167 -11.82 -18.32 6.19
CA LEU A 167 -11.92 -17.99 7.61
C LEU A 167 -11.21 -19.05 8.49
N ALA A 168 -11.01 -20.23 7.97
CA ALA A 168 -10.35 -21.34 8.66
C ALA A 168 -8.84 -21.14 8.69
N GLY A 169 -8.31 -20.39 9.62
CA GLY A 169 -6.88 -20.10 9.73
C GLY A 169 -5.95 -21.27 9.38
N GLN A 170 -4.91 -21.01 8.63
CA GLN A 170 -3.93 -22.00 8.16
C GLN A 170 -2.74 -22.07 9.10
N ARG A 171 -2.27 -23.29 9.41
CA ARG A 171 -1.01 -23.48 10.15
C ARG A 171 0.17 -23.25 9.22
N ARG A 172 1.03 -22.27 9.58
CA ARG A 172 2.20 -21.87 8.80
C ARG A 172 3.41 -21.64 9.69
N GLU A 173 4.59 -21.80 9.12
CA GLU A 173 5.84 -21.28 9.68
C GLU A 173 5.92 -19.80 9.33
N ILE A 174 6.05 -18.96 10.35
CA ILE A 174 6.13 -17.50 10.20
C ILE A 174 7.27 -16.94 11.05
N ALA A 175 7.69 -15.70 10.74
CA ALA A 175 8.34 -14.86 11.72
C ALA A 175 7.36 -13.77 12.16
N SER A 176 7.23 -13.59 13.48
CA SER A 176 6.44 -12.52 14.09
C SER A 176 7.37 -11.49 14.70
N LEU A 177 7.11 -10.20 14.46
CA LEU A 177 7.88 -9.09 14.96
C LEU A 177 6.95 -8.09 15.64
N PHE A 178 7.36 -7.60 16.82
CA PHE A 178 6.68 -6.54 17.56
C PHE A 178 7.60 -5.36 17.74
N THR A 179 7.01 -4.16 17.69
CA THR A 179 7.69 -2.91 18.08
C THR A 179 6.86 -2.17 19.11
N ASP A 180 7.53 -1.37 19.97
CA ASP A 180 6.89 -0.50 20.96
C ASP A 180 7.83 0.66 21.32
N ILE A 181 7.29 1.86 21.58
CA ILE A 181 8.09 3.02 22.02
C ILE A 181 8.09 3.10 23.54
N ALA A 182 9.26 3.06 24.14
CA ALA A 182 9.38 3.17 25.60
C ALA A 182 8.81 4.48 26.12
N GLY A 183 7.86 4.40 27.07
CA GLY A 183 7.28 5.58 27.72
C GLY A 183 6.32 6.39 26.85
N PHE A 184 5.82 5.86 25.74
CA PHE A 184 4.92 6.57 24.84
C PHE A 184 3.63 7.03 25.53
N THR A 185 3.05 6.24 26.45
CA THR A 185 1.86 6.64 27.21
C THR A 185 2.05 7.98 27.93
N GLY A 186 3.22 8.17 28.58
CA GLY A 186 3.53 9.45 29.24
C GLY A 186 3.71 10.60 28.24
N LEU A 187 4.21 10.33 27.04
CA LEU A 187 4.32 11.33 25.98
C LEU A 187 2.92 11.77 25.49
N VAL A 188 1.99 10.84 25.33
CA VAL A 188 0.60 11.13 24.94
C VAL A 188 -0.10 12.06 25.95
N GLU A 189 0.21 11.92 27.24
CA GLU A 189 -0.38 12.76 28.29
C GLU A 189 0.19 14.19 28.31
N THR A 190 1.36 14.40 27.72
CA THR A 190 2.07 15.69 27.79
C THR A 190 2.02 16.51 26.50
N LEU A 191 1.84 15.86 25.35
CA LEU A 191 1.80 16.54 24.04
C LEU A 191 0.38 16.95 23.64
N GLU A 192 0.27 18.13 23.05
CA GLU A 192 -0.97 18.58 22.43
C GLU A 192 -1.36 17.67 21.26
N PRO A 193 -2.65 17.33 21.07
CA PRO A 193 -3.11 16.46 19.98
C PRO A 193 -2.70 16.93 18.58
N SER A 194 -2.59 18.24 18.38
CA SER A 194 -2.15 18.87 17.12
C SER A 194 -0.67 18.59 16.78
N VAL A 195 0.13 18.24 17.77
CA VAL A 195 1.55 17.86 17.62
C VAL A 195 1.69 16.35 17.59
N LEU A 196 1.01 15.65 18.48
CA LEU A 196 1.09 14.21 18.63
C LEU A 196 0.61 13.46 17.37
N GLY A 197 -0.53 13.86 16.80
CA GLY A 197 -1.12 13.20 15.64
C GLY A 197 -0.19 13.18 14.40
N PRO A 198 0.29 14.33 13.94
CA PRO A 198 1.28 14.39 12.85
C PRO A 198 2.56 13.63 13.17
N LEU A 199 3.10 13.72 14.39
CA LEU A 199 4.30 13.03 14.82
C LEU A 199 4.15 11.51 14.73
N LEU A 200 3.06 10.98 15.28
CA LEU A 200 2.78 9.55 15.26
C LEU A 200 2.53 9.04 13.83
N ASN A 201 1.83 9.82 13.02
CA ASN A 201 1.60 9.46 11.62
C ASN A 201 2.91 9.44 10.81
N GLU A 202 3.81 10.41 11.01
CA GLU A 202 5.13 10.42 10.38
C GLU A 202 5.94 9.19 10.79
N TYR A 203 5.98 8.88 12.09
CA TYR A 203 6.66 7.70 12.62
C TYR A 203 6.11 6.40 12.03
N LEU A 204 4.80 6.19 12.12
CA LEU A 204 4.15 4.97 11.64
C LEU A 204 4.28 4.80 10.12
N THR A 205 4.24 5.90 9.34
CA THR A 205 4.47 5.85 7.90
C THR A 205 5.85 5.31 7.59
N GLY A 206 6.91 5.86 8.19
CA GLY A 206 8.26 5.36 7.94
C GLY A 206 8.46 3.92 8.42
N MET A 207 7.87 3.54 9.57
CA MET A 207 7.93 2.16 10.07
C MET A 207 7.22 1.19 9.11
N THR A 208 6.02 1.52 8.65
CA THR A 208 5.26 0.65 7.73
C THR A 208 5.89 0.56 6.34
N ASP A 209 6.46 1.65 5.83
CA ASP A 209 7.19 1.65 4.55
C ASP A 209 8.39 0.71 4.59
N ILE A 210 9.12 0.69 5.71
CA ILE A 210 10.22 -0.27 5.92
C ILE A 210 9.69 -1.70 5.96
N VAL A 211 8.62 -1.97 6.69
CA VAL A 211 7.99 -3.31 6.73
C VAL A 211 7.63 -3.77 5.32
N PHE A 212 6.99 -2.91 4.52
CA PHE A 212 6.57 -3.23 3.15
C PHE A 212 7.76 -3.43 2.21
N SER A 213 8.86 -2.69 2.39
CA SER A 213 10.08 -2.87 1.58
C SER A 213 10.73 -4.25 1.79
N HIS A 214 10.45 -4.90 2.92
CA HIS A 214 10.87 -6.27 3.22
C HIS A 214 9.78 -7.32 2.95
N ASP A 215 8.70 -6.95 2.24
CA ASP A 215 7.51 -7.80 2.00
C ASP A 215 6.86 -8.33 3.30
N GLY A 216 6.96 -7.56 4.38
CA GLY A 216 6.28 -7.83 5.63
C GLY A 216 4.80 -7.45 5.57
N THR A 217 3.99 -8.10 6.39
CA THR A 217 2.56 -7.82 6.55
C THR A 217 2.33 -7.18 7.90
N VAL A 218 1.85 -5.94 7.92
CA VAL A 218 1.39 -5.30 9.16
C VAL A 218 0.05 -5.93 9.52
N ALA A 219 0.07 -6.76 10.56
CA ALA A 219 -1.13 -7.42 11.06
C ALA A 219 -1.95 -6.50 11.97
N LYS A 220 -1.28 -5.63 12.74
CA LYS A 220 -1.96 -4.72 13.66
C LYS A 220 -1.10 -3.51 14.02
N ILE A 221 -1.77 -2.37 14.18
CA ILE A 221 -1.22 -1.19 14.82
C ILE A 221 -2.02 -0.94 16.11
N VAL A 222 -1.35 -0.86 17.26
CA VAL A 222 -1.97 -0.61 18.55
C VAL A 222 -1.25 0.55 19.21
N GLY A 223 -1.80 1.76 19.08
CA GLY A 223 -1.12 2.98 19.51
C GLY A 223 0.14 3.23 18.69
N ASP A 224 1.30 3.15 19.33
CA ASP A 224 2.64 3.27 18.72
C ASP A 224 3.25 1.91 18.36
N ALA A 225 2.62 0.82 18.76
CA ALA A 225 3.11 -0.53 18.56
C ALA A 225 2.68 -1.12 17.22
N LEU A 226 3.59 -1.84 16.56
CA LEU A 226 3.34 -2.63 15.36
C LEU A 226 3.44 -4.13 15.66
N HIS A 227 2.51 -4.89 15.12
CA HIS A 227 2.64 -6.33 14.97
C HIS A 227 2.81 -6.67 13.49
N VAL A 228 3.92 -7.29 13.14
CA VAL A 228 4.31 -7.60 11.77
C VAL A 228 4.50 -9.10 11.60
N LEU A 229 4.10 -9.62 10.45
CA LEU A 229 4.23 -11.02 10.06
C LEU A 229 5.07 -11.13 8.79
N PHE A 230 5.94 -12.14 8.74
CA PHE A 230 6.65 -12.60 7.55
C PHE A 230 6.30 -14.07 7.31
N GLY A 231 6.14 -14.51 6.05
CA GLY A 231 5.62 -15.84 5.70
C GLY A 231 4.10 -15.92 5.65
N ALA A 232 3.43 -14.76 5.70
CA ALA A 232 1.98 -14.62 5.61
C ALA A 232 1.60 -13.24 5.04
N PRO A 233 0.56 -13.12 4.18
CA PRO A 233 -0.37 -14.15 3.71
C PRO A 233 0.26 -15.12 2.68
N GLY A 234 1.33 -14.72 1.98
CA GLY A 234 2.11 -15.55 1.08
C GLY A 234 3.19 -16.35 1.81
N GLU A 235 3.60 -17.48 1.25
CA GLU A 235 4.77 -18.23 1.74
C GLU A 235 6.04 -17.48 1.37
N GLN A 236 7.03 -17.48 2.29
CA GLN A 236 8.34 -16.89 2.12
C GLN A 236 9.37 -17.81 2.76
N ASP A 237 10.20 -18.45 1.96
CA ASP A 237 11.24 -19.36 2.45
C ASP A 237 12.26 -18.64 3.33
N ASP A 238 12.47 -17.35 3.07
CA ASP A 238 13.41 -16.45 3.73
C ASP A 238 12.76 -15.54 4.80
N HIS A 239 11.53 -15.85 5.26
CA HIS A 239 10.76 -15.05 6.23
C HIS A 239 11.58 -14.62 7.46
N SER A 240 12.47 -15.49 7.96
CA SER A 240 13.31 -15.21 9.12
C SER A 240 14.42 -14.20 8.79
N ALA A 241 15.04 -14.30 7.60
CA ALA A 241 16.05 -13.34 7.16
C ALA A 241 15.45 -11.97 6.91
N ARG A 242 14.29 -11.91 6.28
CA ARG A 242 13.52 -10.67 6.10
C ARG A 242 13.16 -10.02 7.42
N ALA A 243 12.69 -10.80 8.40
CA ALA A 243 12.34 -10.29 9.72
C ALA A 243 13.54 -9.66 10.44
N VAL A 244 14.74 -10.27 10.36
CA VAL A 244 15.97 -9.72 10.96
C VAL A 244 16.42 -8.45 10.23
N ALA A 245 16.42 -8.46 8.89
CA ALA A 245 16.80 -7.31 8.09
C ALA A 245 15.86 -6.11 8.36
N CYS A 246 14.55 -6.39 8.36
CA CYS A 246 13.52 -5.41 8.71
C CYS A 246 13.72 -4.85 10.13
N ALA A 247 13.96 -5.71 11.13
CA ALA A 247 14.19 -5.27 12.51
C ALA A 247 15.38 -4.29 12.63
N LEU A 248 16.46 -4.54 11.88
CA LEU A 248 17.63 -3.66 11.85
C LEU A 248 17.34 -2.32 11.16
N ASP A 249 16.59 -2.33 10.06
CA ASP A 249 16.21 -1.09 9.35
C ASP A 249 15.21 -0.27 10.18
N LEU A 250 14.27 -0.92 10.88
CA LEU A 250 13.34 -0.28 11.79
C LEU A 250 14.07 0.39 12.97
N ASP A 251 15.10 -0.27 13.54
CA ASP A 251 15.91 0.33 14.62
C ASP A 251 16.68 1.55 14.13
N GLU A 252 17.33 1.47 12.96
CA GLU A 252 18.05 2.60 12.36
C GLU A 252 17.12 3.80 12.10
N TYR A 253 15.95 3.54 11.53
CA TYR A 253 14.94 4.58 11.33
C TYR A 253 14.46 5.18 12.64
N ALA A 254 14.10 4.36 13.63
CA ALA A 254 13.61 4.81 14.93
C ALA A 254 14.65 5.69 15.67
N VAL A 255 15.92 5.31 15.63
CA VAL A 255 17.01 6.11 16.19
C VAL A 255 17.13 7.46 15.48
N SER A 256 17.08 7.47 14.15
CA SER A 256 17.12 8.70 13.34
C SER A 256 15.92 9.61 13.64
N PHE A 257 14.73 9.01 13.71
CA PHE A 257 13.49 9.71 14.03
C PHE A 257 13.53 10.33 15.44
N GLN A 258 13.99 9.56 16.43
CA GLN A 258 14.18 10.05 17.80
C GLN A 258 15.13 11.26 17.82
N GLN A 259 16.23 11.24 17.06
CA GLN A 259 17.16 12.36 16.97
C GLN A 259 16.49 13.59 16.33
N SER A 260 15.63 13.40 15.33
CA SER A 260 14.88 14.50 14.72
C SER A 260 13.86 15.10 15.70
N CYS A 261 13.20 14.28 16.52
CA CYS A 261 12.30 14.72 17.57
C CYS A 261 13.01 15.57 18.63
N ARG A 262 14.21 15.17 19.05
CA ARG A 262 15.04 15.95 20.00
C ARG A 262 15.37 17.35 19.48
N LYS A 263 15.58 17.52 18.18
CA LYS A 263 15.80 18.86 17.57
C LYS A 263 14.54 19.73 17.65
N LYS A 264 13.36 19.11 17.78
CA LYS A 264 12.06 19.78 17.97
C LYS A 264 11.67 19.85 19.45
N GLU A 265 12.61 19.60 20.38
CA GLU A 265 12.40 19.57 21.84
C GLU A 265 11.41 18.50 22.32
N ILE A 266 11.15 17.47 21.49
CA ILE A 266 10.29 16.34 21.85
C ILE A 266 11.17 15.17 22.30
N VAL A 267 10.95 14.70 23.53
CA VAL A 267 11.69 13.56 24.09
C VAL A 267 10.91 12.28 23.80
N LEU A 268 11.21 11.67 22.65
CA LEU A 268 10.67 10.36 22.29
C LEU A 268 11.51 9.25 22.92
N GLY A 269 10.88 8.22 23.46
CA GLY A 269 11.54 7.03 23.99
C GLY A 269 12.23 6.20 22.90
N VAL A 270 13.05 5.23 23.30
CA VAL A 270 13.63 4.27 22.37
C VAL A 270 12.58 3.30 21.85
N THR A 271 12.63 2.94 20.57
CA THR A 271 11.82 1.86 20.04
C THR A 271 12.46 0.53 20.38
N ARG A 272 11.68 -0.38 20.94
CA ARG A 272 12.06 -1.76 21.25
C ARG A 272 11.45 -2.67 20.21
N ILE A 273 12.21 -3.67 19.79
CA ILE A 273 11.83 -4.61 18.74
C ILE A 273 12.10 -6.03 19.22
N GLY A 274 11.09 -6.90 19.11
CA GLY A 274 11.23 -8.31 19.42
C GLY A 274 10.79 -9.19 18.26
N ALA A 275 11.58 -10.22 17.92
CA ALA A 275 11.20 -11.12 16.83
C ALA A 275 11.46 -12.59 17.15
N HIS A 276 10.54 -13.45 16.71
CA HIS A 276 10.60 -14.90 16.87
C HIS A 276 10.01 -15.60 15.64
N ALA A 277 10.55 -16.79 15.32
CA ALA A 277 10.03 -17.62 14.24
C ALA A 277 9.52 -18.95 14.78
N GLY A 278 8.43 -19.46 14.20
CA GLY A 278 7.85 -20.75 14.53
C GLY A 278 6.45 -20.92 13.94
N PRO A 279 5.78 -22.04 14.27
CA PRO A 279 4.44 -22.31 13.76
C PRO A 279 3.40 -21.40 14.41
N ALA A 280 2.46 -20.93 13.58
CA ALA A 280 1.28 -20.18 14.01
C ALA A 280 0.07 -20.53 13.14
N ILE A 281 -1.12 -20.18 13.60
CA ILE A 281 -2.34 -20.23 12.81
C ILE A 281 -2.58 -18.82 12.27
N VAL A 282 -2.52 -18.66 10.97
CA VAL A 282 -2.62 -17.37 10.27
C VAL A 282 -3.90 -17.34 9.44
N GLY A 283 -4.63 -16.25 9.48
CA GLY A 283 -5.86 -16.12 8.71
C GLY A 283 -6.68 -14.88 9.10
N ASN A 284 -7.88 -14.83 8.54
CA ASN A 284 -8.90 -13.86 8.91
C ASN A 284 -9.68 -14.36 10.13
N PHE A 285 -9.61 -13.61 11.21
CA PHE A 285 -10.35 -13.96 12.44
C PHE A 285 -11.32 -12.85 12.79
N GLY A 286 -12.56 -13.23 13.12
CA GLY A 286 -13.60 -12.27 13.47
C GLY A 286 -15.00 -12.81 13.28
N GLY A 287 -15.96 -11.94 13.12
CA GLY A 287 -17.36 -12.27 12.86
C GLY A 287 -17.79 -11.79 11.47
N GLY A 288 -19.05 -12.07 11.07
CA GLY A 288 -19.55 -11.81 9.73
C GLY A 288 -19.52 -10.34 9.22
N ARG A 289 -19.13 -9.37 10.07
CA ARG A 289 -19.04 -7.94 9.71
C ARG A 289 -17.65 -7.32 9.87
N PHE A 290 -16.75 -7.99 10.59
CA PHE A 290 -15.41 -7.49 10.87
C PHE A 290 -14.44 -8.65 10.96
N PHE A 291 -13.36 -8.55 10.22
CA PHE A 291 -12.25 -9.50 10.21
C PHE A 291 -10.94 -8.77 10.48
N ASP A 292 -10.08 -9.45 11.22
CA ASP A 292 -8.71 -9.02 11.49
C ASP A 292 -7.76 -10.09 10.93
N TYR A 293 -6.92 -9.76 9.94
CA TYR A 293 -5.91 -10.67 9.45
C TYR A 293 -4.75 -10.71 10.42
N THR A 294 -4.60 -11.83 11.11
CA THR A 294 -3.61 -11.96 12.17
C THR A 294 -3.10 -13.39 12.34
N ALA A 295 -2.19 -13.59 13.28
CA ALA A 295 -1.65 -14.88 13.65
C ALA A 295 -1.93 -15.19 15.11
N TYR A 296 -2.26 -16.45 15.40
CA TYR A 296 -2.41 -16.98 16.75
C TYR A 296 -1.41 -18.11 16.99
N GLY A 297 -0.78 -18.10 18.14
CA GLY A 297 0.15 -19.13 18.55
C GLY A 297 1.19 -18.64 19.53
N ASP A 298 1.96 -19.57 20.07
CA ASP A 298 3.06 -19.28 20.97
C ASP A 298 4.13 -18.39 20.34
N THR A 299 4.36 -18.56 19.03
CA THR A 299 5.28 -17.74 18.22
C THR A 299 5.03 -16.25 18.37
N VAL A 300 3.77 -15.83 18.33
CA VAL A 300 3.36 -14.42 18.46
C VAL A 300 3.65 -13.93 19.88
N ASN A 301 3.29 -14.70 20.89
CA ASN A 301 3.48 -14.34 22.29
C ASN A 301 4.97 -14.23 22.66
N VAL A 302 5.81 -15.13 22.12
CA VAL A 302 7.25 -15.11 22.34
C VAL A 302 7.86 -13.84 21.73
N ALA A 303 7.48 -13.46 20.50
CA ALA A 303 7.97 -12.24 19.86
C ALA A 303 7.63 -10.99 20.69
N ALA A 304 6.40 -10.86 21.17
CA ALA A 304 5.99 -9.76 22.04
C ALA A 304 6.76 -9.73 23.37
N ARG A 305 7.04 -10.89 23.96
CA ARG A 305 7.84 -10.97 25.19
C ARG A 305 9.31 -10.61 24.97
N LEU A 306 9.87 -10.91 23.79
CA LEU A 306 11.22 -10.50 23.42
C LEU A 306 11.30 -8.99 23.20
N GLU A 307 10.27 -8.37 22.61
CA GLU A 307 10.18 -6.91 22.55
C GLU A 307 10.25 -6.32 23.97
N ALA A 308 9.35 -6.74 24.86
CA ALA A 308 9.29 -6.25 26.22
C ALA A 308 10.57 -6.53 27.03
N ALA A 309 11.33 -7.57 26.71
CA ALA A 309 12.57 -7.94 27.37
C ALA A 309 13.67 -6.91 27.18
N ASN A 310 13.67 -6.16 26.07
CA ASN A 310 14.70 -5.13 25.78
C ASN A 310 14.82 -4.08 26.89
N LYS A 311 13.74 -3.80 27.64
CA LYS A 311 13.77 -2.84 28.75
C LYS A 311 14.74 -3.24 29.88
N PHE A 312 15.01 -4.54 30.05
CA PHE A 312 15.90 -5.03 31.10
C PHE A 312 17.37 -4.95 30.69
N PHE A 313 17.66 -5.10 29.41
CA PHE A 313 18.99 -5.16 28.87
C PHE A 313 19.51 -3.83 28.34
N GLY A 314 18.60 -2.85 28.12
CA GLY A 314 18.92 -1.63 27.40
C GLY A 314 19.24 -1.84 25.93
N SER A 315 18.87 -3.01 25.36
CA SER A 315 18.94 -3.28 23.91
C SER A 315 17.72 -2.73 23.20
N HIS A 316 17.86 -2.49 21.89
CA HIS A 316 16.73 -2.07 21.06
C HIS A 316 16.06 -3.26 20.37
N VAL A 317 16.84 -4.25 19.95
CA VAL A 317 16.37 -5.41 19.19
C VAL A 317 16.75 -6.69 19.90
N CYS A 318 15.75 -7.58 20.10
CA CYS A 318 15.93 -8.91 20.71
C CYS A 318 15.28 -9.96 19.83
N VAL A 319 16.08 -10.93 19.37
CA VAL A 319 15.57 -12.05 18.54
C VAL A 319 15.87 -13.40 19.19
N SER A 320 15.00 -14.37 18.94
CA SER A 320 15.19 -15.73 19.45
C SER A 320 16.28 -16.48 18.69
N SER A 321 16.88 -17.49 19.35
CA SER A 321 17.80 -18.43 18.69
C SER A 321 17.12 -19.24 17.59
N VAL A 322 15.81 -19.51 17.70
CA VAL A 322 15.05 -20.21 16.66
C VAL A 322 15.03 -19.41 15.37
N LEU A 323 14.79 -18.10 15.46
CA LEU A 323 14.82 -17.19 14.31
C LEU A 323 16.25 -17.04 13.78
N ALA A 324 17.22 -16.80 14.67
CA ALA A 324 18.63 -16.59 14.30
C ALA A 324 19.23 -17.80 13.53
N LYS A 325 18.89 -19.04 13.94
CA LYS A 325 19.35 -20.27 13.27
C LYS A 325 18.81 -20.45 11.84
N LYS A 326 17.71 -19.80 11.49
CA LYS A 326 17.12 -19.84 10.15
C LYS A 326 17.71 -18.78 9.21
N VAL A 327 18.60 -17.92 9.71
CA VAL A 327 19.22 -16.86 8.92
C VAL A 327 20.65 -17.26 8.56
N SER A 328 20.90 -17.41 7.27
CA SER A 328 22.27 -17.65 6.78
C SER A 328 23.16 -16.43 7.13
N ASP A 329 24.39 -16.69 7.58
CA ASP A 329 25.34 -15.64 7.98
C ASP A 329 24.79 -14.64 9.02
N PHE A 330 24.00 -15.14 9.99
CA PHE A 330 23.49 -14.34 11.06
C PHE A 330 24.60 -13.62 11.81
N CYS A 331 24.54 -12.31 11.90
CA CYS A 331 25.41 -11.48 12.69
C CYS A 331 24.66 -10.99 13.93
N GLY A 332 25.13 -11.36 15.12
CA GLY A 332 24.51 -10.93 16.36
C GLY A 332 25.30 -11.36 17.58
N ARG A 333 25.08 -10.72 18.72
CA ARG A 333 25.72 -11.06 19.99
C ARG A 333 24.68 -11.67 20.94
N PRO A 334 25.05 -12.68 21.74
CA PRO A 334 24.13 -13.32 22.66
C PRO A 334 23.74 -12.38 23.80
N ILE A 335 22.43 -12.35 24.12
CA ILE A 335 21.90 -11.65 25.31
C ILE A 335 21.93 -12.59 26.51
N GLY A 336 21.55 -13.87 26.33
CA GLY A 336 21.51 -14.87 27.38
C GLY A 336 20.42 -15.90 27.12
N ASP A 337 20.18 -16.76 28.11
CA ASP A 337 19.12 -17.76 28.11
C ASP A 337 17.94 -17.20 28.90
N LEU A 338 16.95 -16.64 28.18
CA LEU A 338 15.83 -15.91 28.75
C LEU A 338 14.73 -16.89 29.19
N LEU A 339 14.40 -16.86 30.46
CA LEU A 339 13.17 -17.51 30.98
C LEU A 339 12.04 -16.50 30.90
N LEU A 340 11.31 -16.56 29.78
CA LEU A 340 10.19 -15.68 29.52
C LEU A 340 9.00 -16.02 30.43
N ARG A 341 8.21 -15.02 30.81
CA ARG A 341 7.03 -15.20 31.66
C ARG A 341 6.10 -16.29 31.10
N GLY A 342 5.73 -17.27 31.93
CA GLY A 342 4.85 -18.38 31.54
C GLY A 342 5.53 -19.45 30.66
N LYS A 343 6.88 -19.47 30.62
CA LYS A 343 7.66 -20.56 30.04
C LYS A 343 8.40 -21.31 31.12
N THR A 344 8.56 -22.60 30.92
CA THR A 344 9.33 -23.48 31.82
C THR A 344 10.79 -23.64 31.38
N GLU A 345 11.05 -23.48 30.08
CA GLU A 345 12.36 -23.58 29.47
C GLU A 345 12.92 -22.21 29.10
N ALA A 346 14.20 -22.00 29.36
CA ALA A 346 14.89 -20.82 28.94
C ALA A 346 15.26 -20.90 27.45
N MET A 347 15.14 -19.81 26.74
CA MET A 347 15.46 -19.72 25.32
C MET A 347 16.62 -18.75 25.10
N ARG A 348 17.63 -19.18 24.37
CA ARG A 348 18.73 -18.30 23.95
C ARG A 348 18.18 -17.17 23.07
N ALA A 349 18.57 -15.93 23.42
CA ALA A 349 18.25 -14.73 22.66
C ALA A 349 19.51 -13.98 22.23
N PHE A 350 19.38 -13.21 21.15
CA PHE A 350 20.46 -12.46 20.54
C PHE A 350 20.03 -11.02 20.25
N GLU A 351 20.97 -10.10 20.30
CA GLU A 351 20.89 -8.79 19.68
C GLU A 351 21.47 -8.90 18.26
N PRO A 352 20.67 -8.78 17.20
CA PRO A 352 21.17 -8.78 15.83
C PRO A 352 21.96 -7.50 15.55
N LEU A 353 23.00 -7.61 14.74
CA LEU A 353 23.90 -6.51 14.42
C LEU A 353 24.17 -6.47 12.91
N ARG A 354 24.36 -5.27 12.37
CA ARG A 354 24.94 -5.12 11.03
C ARG A 354 26.36 -5.70 11.01
N ARG A 355 26.75 -6.32 9.90
CA ARG A 355 28.07 -6.98 9.76
C ARG A 355 29.24 -6.11 10.23
N LYS A 356 29.27 -4.84 9.85
CA LYS A 356 30.30 -3.89 10.27
C LYS A 356 30.37 -3.73 11.80
N LYS A 357 29.25 -3.68 12.48
CA LYS A 357 29.18 -3.58 13.95
C LYS A 357 29.58 -4.92 14.58
N PHE A 358 29.15 -6.03 14.01
CA PHE A 358 29.48 -7.38 14.47
C PHE A 358 31.00 -7.64 14.43
N GLU A 359 31.68 -7.17 13.39
CA GLU A 359 33.15 -7.34 13.22
C GLU A 359 34.00 -6.32 14.02
N SER A 360 33.36 -5.40 14.72
CA SER A 360 34.05 -4.36 15.50
C SER A 360 34.80 -4.91 16.71
N ALA A 361 35.79 -4.16 17.17
CA ALA A 361 36.56 -4.48 18.38
C ALA A 361 35.64 -4.55 19.63
N ALA A 362 34.66 -3.67 19.71
CA ALA A 362 33.66 -3.67 20.80
C ALA A 362 32.88 -5.00 20.85
N THR A 363 32.33 -5.45 19.72
CA THR A 363 31.60 -6.72 19.69
C THR A 363 32.52 -7.93 19.99
N LYS A 364 33.72 -7.95 19.48
CA LYS A 364 34.70 -9.02 19.80
C LYS A 364 35.01 -9.09 21.30
N SER A 365 35.28 -7.95 21.92
CA SER A 365 35.52 -7.86 23.37
C SER A 365 34.31 -8.31 24.18
N TYR A 366 33.08 -7.94 23.74
CA TYR A 366 31.83 -8.44 24.36
C TYR A 366 31.71 -9.95 24.25
N LEU A 367 31.93 -10.53 23.07
CA LEU A 367 31.85 -11.97 22.84
C LEU A 367 32.86 -12.76 23.68
N GLU A 368 34.06 -12.25 23.85
CA GLU A 368 35.07 -12.83 24.75
C GLU A 368 34.63 -12.80 26.22
N ALA A 369 34.05 -11.70 26.68
CA ALA A 369 33.49 -11.58 28.02
C ALA A 369 32.29 -12.54 28.22
N PHE A 370 31.40 -12.62 27.20
CA PHE A 370 30.26 -13.50 27.26
C PHE A 370 30.63 -14.99 27.23
N ALA A 371 31.62 -15.40 26.48
CA ALA A 371 32.13 -16.77 26.48
C ALA A 371 32.64 -17.21 27.88
N LYS A 372 33.26 -16.29 28.62
CA LYS A 372 33.66 -16.54 30.04
C LYS A 372 32.41 -16.67 30.95
N LEU A 373 31.39 -15.84 30.73
CA LEU A 373 30.11 -15.95 31.46
C LEU A 373 29.43 -17.30 31.17
N GLU A 374 29.48 -17.77 29.95
CA GLU A 374 28.89 -19.02 29.52
C GLU A 374 29.60 -20.26 30.10
N SER A 375 30.91 -20.17 30.25
CA SER A 375 31.72 -21.22 30.89
C SER A 375 31.78 -21.13 32.42
N ASP A 376 31.04 -20.19 33.03
CA ASP A 376 31.07 -19.87 34.47
C ASP A 376 32.51 -19.54 35.00
N ASP A 377 33.34 -18.93 34.13
CA ASP A 377 34.69 -18.52 34.45
C ASP A 377 34.68 -17.33 35.45
N ALA A 378 35.46 -17.44 36.53
CA ALA A 378 35.61 -16.40 37.54
C ALA A 378 36.10 -15.08 36.95
N ALA A 379 36.80 -15.10 35.79
CA ALA A 379 37.28 -13.92 35.10
C ALA A 379 36.18 -13.19 34.31
N ALA A 380 34.95 -13.71 34.21
CA ALA A 380 33.86 -13.09 33.48
C ALA A 380 33.53 -11.65 33.96
N MET A 381 33.49 -11.45 35.29
CA MET A 381 33.27 -10.13 35.88
C MET A 381 34.36 -9.13 35.51
N ALA A 382 35.62 -9.50 35.59
CA ALA A 382 36.73 -8.64 35.19
C ALA A 382 36.71 -8.31 33.69
N ALA A 383 36.33 -9.29 32.84
CA ALA A 383 36.21 -9.08 31.40
C ALA A 383 35.06 -8.11 31.04
N PHE A 384 33.89 -8.23 31.66
CA PHE A 384 32.80 -7.25 31.47
C PHE A 384 33.16 -5.88 32.06
N ALA A 385 33.86 -5.80 33.18
CA ALA A 385 34.31 -4.52 33.73
C ALA A 385 35.31 -3.81 32.79
N ALA A 386 36.26 -4.54 32.21
CA ALA A 386 37.18 -4.02 31.21
C ALA A 386 36.44 -3.55 29.91
N HIS A 387 35.47 -4.34 29.48
CA HIS A 387 34.64 -3.97 28.32
C HIS A 387 33.86 -2.68 28.57
N VAL A 388 33.13 -2.59 29.70
CA VAL A 388 32.33 -1.39 30.06
C VAL A 388 33.23 -0.18 30.26
N GLY A 389 34.44 -0.36 30.81
CA GLY A 389 35.44 0.71 30.91
C GLY A 389 35.88 1.28 29.57
N SER A 390 35.92 0.44 28.51
CA SER A 390 36.27 0.86 27.14
C SER A 390 35.06 1.33 26.31
N TYR A 391 33.87 0.85 26.62
CA TYR A 391 32.62 1.09 25.89
C TYR A 391 31.45 1.36 26.87
N PRO A 392 31.47 2.52 27.56
CA PRO A 392 30.51 2.82 28.65
C PRO A 392 29.05 2.94 28.17
N GLU A 393 28.83 3.16 26.88
CA GLU A 393 27.52 3.24 26.26
C GLU A 393 26.88 1.86 26.01
N ASP A 394 27.65 0.76 26.16
CA ASP A 394 27.10 -0.59 25.96
C ASP A 394 26.25 -1.03 27.14
N GLN A 395 24.93 -0.80 27.02
CA GLN A 395 23.95 -1.10 28.06
C GLN A 395 23.83 -2.60 28.35
N LEU A 396 23.95 -3.45 27.32
CA LEU A 396 23.88 -4.90 27.49
C LEU A 396 25.10 -5.44 28.27
N ALA A 397 26.30 -4.93 28.02
CA ALA A 397 27.49 -5.28 28.80
C ALA A 397 27.37 -4.78 30.24
N SER A 398 26.88 -3.55 30.43
CA SER A 398 26.62 -2.95 31.75
C SER A 398 25.59 -3.77 32.53
N PHE A 399 24.54 -4.31 31.88
CA PHE A 399 23.57 -5.22 32.48
C PHE A 399 24.25 -6.49 33.00
N HIS A 400 25.11 -7.14 32.22
CA HIS A 400 25.82 -8.34 32.65
C HIS A 400 26.78 -8.07 33.78
N LEU A 401 27.51 -6.96 33.71
CA LEU A 401 28.40 -6.54 34.80
C LEU A 401 27.60 -6.35 36.12
N LYS A 402 26.45 -5.69 36.05
CA LYS A 402 25.58 -5.48 37.21
C LYS A 402 25.09 -6.80 37.81
N ARG A 403 24.68 -7.78 36.96
CA ARG A 403 24.29 -9.12 37.42
C ARG A 403 25.43 -9.80 38.16
N LEU A 404 26.62 -9.80 37.60
CA LEU A 404 27.81 -10.42 38.21
C LEU A 404 28.19 -9.74 39.54
N LEU A 405 28.10 -8.41 39.63
CA LEU A 405 28.28 -7.67 40.88
C LEU A 405 27.24 -8.03 41.96
N ASN A 406 26.04 -8.37 41.56
CA ASN A 406 24.97 -8.86 42.45
C ASN A 406 25.11 -10.34 42.81
N GLY A 407 26.19 -11.03 42.34
CA GLY A 407 26.42 -12.41 42.62
C GLY A 407 25.66 -13.43 41.74
N GLU A 408 24.98 -12.92 40.67
CA GLU A 408 24.32 -13.80 39.70
C GLU A 408 25.34 -14.42 38.76
N LYS A 409 25.19 -15.71 38.42
CA LYS A 409 26.10 -16.46 37.57
C LYS A 409 25.44 -16.99 36.31
N GLY A 410 26.28 -17.33 35.34
CA GLY A 410 25.83 -17.95 34.09
C GLY A 410 24.95 -17.06 33.22
N THR A 411 24.45 -17.67 32.13
CA THR A 411 23.72 -16.97 31.07
C THR A 411 22.19 -16.94 31.26
N ARG A 412 21.66 -17.65 32.26
CA ARG A 412 20.22 -17.75 32.52
C ARG A 412 19.70 -16.44 33.15
N ILE A 413 18.65 -15.90 32.57
CA ILE A 413 18.04 -14.64 32.99
C ILE A 413 16.54 -14.87 33.15
N ALA A 414 16.03 -14.71 34.38
CA ALA A 414 14.61 -14.77 34.68
C ALA A 414 13.96 -13.38 34.49
N LEU A 415 13.00 -13.26 33.60
CA LEU A 415 12.22 -12.05 33.37
C LEU A 415 10.90 -12.18 34.11
N GLN A 416 10.73 -11.40 35.16
CA GLN A 416 9.52 -11.37 36.01
C GLN A 416 8.47 -10.39 35.46
#